data_7b714c7e0a6bebce45684e9223d8d3b0
#
_entry.id   7b714c7e0a6bebce45684e9223d8d3b0
#
_cell.length_a   1.000
_cell.length_b   1.000
_cell.length_c   1.000
_cell.angle_alpha   90.00
_cell.angle_beta   90.00
_cell.angle_gamma   90.00
#
_symmetry.space_group_name_H-M   'P 1'
#
loop_
_entity.id
_entity.type
_entity.pdbx_description
1 polymer ?
#
loop_
_entity_poly.entity_id
_entity_poly.type
_entity_poly.pdbx_seq_one_letter_code
_entity_poly.pdbx_strand_id
1 'polypeptide(L)'
;MTTTDEQRQAYVCELFTDHDAVLEALLQAARTAEMPSISIAPEEGRVMEILLRAIGARNVLEIGALGGYSAICMARALPKDGKLITLERSGKHAAFAREWIRKAGLDQIIEVREGVALELLPKLAGEAPFDAVFIDADKENYLNYLDWALRYTRTGGLIIAHNAFWGGRVLQESAPDDAGIRTMQEFNRRFASEPRLRSTILFGGDGIAVGLVI
;
A
#
# COMPACT_ATOMS: atom_id res chain seq x y z
N MET A 1 2.23 -9.46 -33.25
CA MET A 1 1.99 -8.18 -32.53
C MET A 1 2.40 -8.38 -31.10
N THR A 2 3.32 -7.60 -30.58
CA THR A 2 3.65 -7.59 -29.14
C THR A 2 2.51 -6.92 -28.39
N THR A 3 1.94 -7.60 -27.40
CA THR A 3 0.92 -7.04 -26.50
C THR A 3 1.55 -5.93 -25.64
N THR A 4 0.87 -4.80 -25.50
CA THR A 4 1.28 -3.73 -24.60
C THR A 4 1.00 -4.09 -23.14
N ASP A 5 1.66 -3.42 -22.21
CA ASP A 5 1.41 -3.64 -20.78
C ASP A 5 -0.02 -3.25 -20.39
N GLU A 6 -0.59 -2.21 -21.01
CA GLU A 6 -1.99 -1.83 -20.85
C GLU A 6 -2.97 -2.94 -21.28
N GLN A 7 -2.69 -3.64 -22.39
CA GLN A 7 -3.52 -4.75 -22.84
C GLN A 7 -3.47 -5.95 -21.88
N ARG A 8 -2.29 -6.22 -21.30
CA ARG A 8 -2.13 -7.27 -20.28
C ARG A 8 -2.86 -6.90 -19.00
N GLN A 9 -2.74 -5.66 -18.56
CA GLN A 9 -3.44 -5.14 -17.38
C GLN A 9 -4.96 -5.23 -17.56
N ALA A 10 -5.49 -4.75 -18.69
CA ALA A 10 -6.92 -4.83 -19.00
C ALA A 10 -7.42 -6.28 -18.96
N TYR A 11 -6.67 -7.22 -19.54
CA TYR A 11 -7.00 -8.65 -19.53
C TYR A 11 -7.04 -9.23 -18.10
N VAL A 12 -6.05 -8.89 -17.28
CA VAL A 12 -6.01 -9.33 -15.87
C VAL A 12 -7.17 -8.74 -15.08
N CYS A 13 -7.45 -7.45 -15.24
CA CYS A 13 -8.57 -6.79 -14.57
C CYS A 13 -9.91 -7.42 -14.96
N GLU A 14 -10.14 -7.67 -16.25
CA GLU A 14 -11.39 -8.28 -16.75
C GLU A 14 -11.66 -9.66 -16.16
N LEU A 15 -10.61 -10.49 -16.00
CA LEU A 15 -10.78 -11.88 -15.60
C LEU A 15 -10.60 -12.14 -14.09
N PHE A 16 -9.81 -11.35 -13.41
CA PHE A 16 -9.34 -11.66 -12.04
C PHE A 16 -9.73 -10.62 -11.00
N THR A 17 -10.35 -9.50 -11.41
CA THR A 17 -10.89 -8.53 -10.46
C THR A 17 -12.40 -8.52 -10.49
N ASP A 18 -13.06 -8.47 -9.32
CA ASP A 18 -14.49 -8.38 -9.23
C ASP A 18 -14.95 -6.97 -9.59
N HIS A 19 -16.12 -6.85 -10.22
CA HIS A 19 -16.82 -5.58 -10.32
C HIS A 19 -17.29 -5.16 -8.93
N ASP A 20 -16.62 -4.19 -8.36
CA ASP A 20 -16.88 -3.70 -7.01
C ASP A 20 -17.53 -2.33 -7.05
N ALA A 21 -18.86 -2.34 -6.92
CA ALA A 21 -19.65 -1.10 -6.98
C ALA A 21 -19.22 -0.04 -5.96
N VAL A 22 -18.72 -0.46 -4.78
CA VAL A 22 -18.25 0.48 -3.75
C VAL A 22 -16.93 1.10 -4.16
N LEU A 23 -15.98 0.31 -4.65
CA LEU A 23 -14.66 0.82 -5.09
C LEU A 23 -14.79 1.67 -6.36
N GLU A 24 -15.64 1.29 -7.31
CA GLU A 24 -15.93 2.09 -8.50
C GLU A 24 -16.54 3.44 -8.14
N ALA A 25 -17.55 3.45 -7.25
CA ALA A 25 -18.17 4.66 -6.76
C ALA A 25 -17.20 5.55 -5.94
N LEU A 26 -16.30 4.94 -5.16
CA LEU A 26 -15.23 5.64 -4.45
C LEU A 26 -14.34 6.39 -5.44
N LEU A 27 -13.86 5.72 -6.49
CA LEU A 27 -12.98 6.34 -7.49
C LEU A 27 -13.69 7.50 -8.23
N GLN A 28 -14.97 7.33 -8.56
CA GLN A 28 -15.76 8.39 -9.18
C GLN A 28 -15.95 9.58 -8.24
N ALA A 29 -16.27 9.34 -6.97
CA ALA A 29 -16.42 10.38 -5.97
C ALA A 29 -15.09 11.10 -5.67
N ALA A 30 -13.96 10.38 -5.66
CA ALA A 30 -12.63 10.96 -5.49
C ALA A 30 -12.32 11.95 -6.62
N ARG A 31 -12.64 11.61 -7.88
CA ARG A 31 -12.51 12.54 -9.02
C ARG A 31 -13.37 13.78 -8.84
N THR A 32 -14.62 13.62 -8.43
CA THR A 32 -15.56 14.74 -8.17
C THR A 32 -15.08 15.64 -7.04
N ALA A 33 -14.43 15.06 -6.02
CA ALA A 33 -13.84 15.79 -4.89
C ALA A 33 -12.45 16.36 -5.19
N GLU A 34 -12.01 16.29 -6.47
CA GLU A 34 -10.69 16.76 -6.92
C GLU A 34 -9.53 16.17 -6.10
N MET A 35 -9.66 14.90 -5.73
CA MET A 35 -8.57 14.15 -5.09
C MET A 35 -7.55 13.66 -6.14
N PRO A 36 -6.29 13.49 -5.76
CA PRO A 36 -5.29 12.92 -6.67
C PRO A 36 -5.72 11.55 -7.23
N SER A 37 -5.61 11.35 -8.54
CA SER A 37 -5.87 10.04 -9.21
C SER A 37 -4.64 9.14 -9.14
N ILE A 38 -4.26 8.73 -7.93
CA ILE A 38 -3.07 7.92 -7.64
C ILE A 38 -3.38 6.67 -6.81
N SER A 39 -4.64 6.25 -6.79
CA SER A 39 -5.00 4.97 -6.15
C SER A 39 -4.31 3.81 -6.85
N ILE A 40 -4.02 2.74 -6.10
CA ILE A 40 -3.54 1.49 -6.67
C ILE A 40 -4.51 0.94 -7.71
N ALA A 41 -4.02 0.14 -8.63
CA ALA A 41 -4.84 -0.52 -9.62
C ALA A 41 -5.66 -1.70 -9.00
N PRO A 42 -6.79 -2.09 -9.62
CA PRO A 42 -7.63 -3.18 -9.08
C PRO A 42 -6.89 -4.50 -8.91
N GLU A 43 -6.04 -4.87 -9.87
CA GLU A 43 -5.23 -6.09 -9.80
C GLU A 43 -4.17 -6.03 -8.70
N GLU A 44 -3.64 -4.85 -8.38
CA GLU A 44 -2.73 -4.65 -7.26
C GLU A 44 -3.46 -4.87 -5.92
N GLY A 45 -4.70 -4.37 -5.82
CA GLY A 45 -5.59 -4.64 -4.69
C GLY A 45 -5.86 -6.14 -4.51
N ARG A 46 -6.10 -6.87 -5.62
CA ARG A 46 -6.28 -8.33 -5.60
C ARG A 46 -5.02 -9.08 -5.18
N VAL A 47 -3.84 -8.66 -5.63
CA VAL A 47 -2.56 -9.23 -5.20
C VAL A 47 -2.38 -9.06 -3.69
N MET A 48 -2.63 -7.87 -3.13
CA MET A 48 -2.53 -7.64 -1.69
C MET A 48 -3.54 -8.50 -0.91
N GLU A 49 -4.79 -8.62 -1.39
CA GLU A 49 -5.78 -9.50 -0.76
C GLU A 49 -5.27 -10.95 -0.68
N ILE A 50 -4.76 -11.49 -1.80
CA ILE A 50 -4.24 -12.87 -1.85
C ILE A 50 -3.08 -13.04 -0.89
N LEU A 51 -2.11 -12.12 -0.88
CA LEU A 51 -0.93 -12.17 -0.03
C LEU A 51 -1.31 -12.15 1.46
N LEU A 52 -2.22 -11.26 1.87
CA LEU A 52 -2.67 -11.15 3.26
C LEU A 52 -3.44 -12.39 3.70
N ARG A 53 -4.29 -12.95 2.84
CA ARG A 53 -4.98 -14.23 3.12
C ARG A 53 -3.98 -15.39 3.24
N ALA A 54 -2.98 -15.45 2.37
CA ALA A 54 -1.99 -16.52 2.37
C ALA A 54 -1.18 -16.60 3.68
N ILE A 55 -0.90 -15.44 4.31
CA ILE A 55 -0.20 -15.40 5.61
C ILE A 55 -1.15 -15.41 6.81
N GLY A 56 -2.47 -15.47 6.59
CA GLY A 56 -3.48 -15.40 7.65
C GLY A 56 -3.43 -14.09 8.43
N ALA A 57 -3.25 -12.96 7.74
CA ALA A 57 -3.11 -11.64 8.37
C ALA A 57 -4.34 -11.26 9.18
N ARG A 58 -4.12 -10.62 10.33
CA ARG A 58 -5.13 -10.12 11.25
C ARG A 58 -4.87 -8.68 11.71
N ASN A 59 -3.60 -8.26 11.74
CA ASN A 59 -3.16 -6.95 12.19
C ASN A 59 -2.30 -6.30 11.12
N VAL A 60 -2.84 -5.30 10.43
CA VAL A 60 -2.21 -4.67 9.25
C VAL A 60 -2.05 -3.18 9.50
N LEU A 61 -0.92 -2.64 9.10
CA LEU A 61 -0.68 -1.19 9.05
C LEU A 61 -0.54 -0.75 7.59
N GLU A 62 -1.20 0.34 7.26
CA GLU A 62 -1.01 1.08 6.01
C GLU A 62 -0.47 2.47 6.29
N ILE A 63 0.54 2.88 5.53
CA ILE A 63 1.12 4.22 5.58
C ILE A 63 0.76 4.93 4.28
N GLY A 64 -0.26 5.82 4.34
CA GLY A 64 -0.84 6.52 3.20
C GLY A 64 -2.20 5.96 2.80
N ALA A 65 -3.29 6.58 3.26
CA ALA A 65 -4.66 6.13 2.98
C ALA A 65 -5.24 6.72 1.71
N LEU A 66 -4.91 7.99 1.38
CA LEU A 66 -5.60 8.78 0.37
C LEU A 66 -7.13 8.67 0.54
N GLY A 67 -7.82 7.99 -0.38
CA GLY A 67 -9.27 7.78 -0.34
C GLY A 67 -9.72 6.47 0.33
N GLY A 68 -8.78 5.64 0.81
CA GLY A 68 -9.08 4.38 1.48
C GLY A 68 -9.27 3.18 0.54
N TYR A 69 -8.95 3.31 -0.74
CA TYR A 69 -9.11 2.24 -1.72
C TYR A 69 -8.31 0.99 -1.35
N SER A 70 -7.01 1.13 -1.15
CA SER A 70 -6.10 0.06 -0.73
C SER A 70 -6.47 -0.53 0.63
N ALA A 71 -6.84 0.33 1.60
CA ALA A 71 -7.31 -0.10 2.91
C ALA A 71 -8.54 -1.02 2.80
N ILE A 72 -9.52 -0.67 1.95
CA ILE A 72 -10.70 -1.48 1.71
C ILE A 72 -10.32 -2.82 1.06
N CYS A 73 -9.46 -2.82 0.04
CA CYS A 73 -8.97 -4.06 -0.58
C CYS A 73 -8.31 -4.98 0.45
N MET A 74 -7.36 -4.45 1.23
CA MET A 74 -6.64 -5.21 2.24
C MET A 74 -7.55 -5.72 3.37
N ALA A 75 -8.47 -4.90 3.87
CA ALA A 75 -9.34 -5.27 4.97
C ALA A 75 -10.30 -6.41 4.62
N ARG A 76 -10.66 -6.58 3.35
CA ARG A 76 -11.46 -7.73 2.87
C ARG A 76 -10.73 -9.07 2.99
N ALA A 77 -9.40 -9.03 3.09
CA ALA A 77 -8.61 -10.22 3.36
C ALA A 77 -8.66 -10.64 4.84
N LEU A 78 -8.98 -9.73 5.73
CA LEU A 78 -8.90 -9.95 7.16
C LEU A 78 -10.16 -10.66 7.70
N PRO A 79 -10.03 -11.42 8.79
CA PRO A 79 -11.20 -11.95 9.52
C PRO A 79 -11.99 -10.81 10.18
N LYS A 80 -13.23 -11.10 10.61
CA LYS A 80 -14.13 -10.11 11.23
C LYS A 80 -13.56 -9.44 12.49
N ASP A 81 -12.67 -10.11 13.18
CA ASP A 81 -11.96 -9.62 14.36
C ASP A 81 -10.53 -9.18 14.04
N GLY A 82 -10.20 -9.01 12.75
CA GLY A 82 -8.97 -8.40 12.28
C GLY A 82 -8.98 -6.89 12.43
N LYS A 83 -7.81 -6.29 12.32
CA LYS A 83 -7.62 -4.84 12.40
C LYS A 83 -6.68 -4.35 11.29
N LEU A 84 -7.07 -3.26 10.66
CA LEU A 84 -6.23 -2.49 9.77
C LEU A 84 -6.18 -1.04 10.28
N ILE A 85 -4.98 -0.53 10.52
CA ILE A 85 -4.75 0.88 10.80
C ILE A 85 -4.20 1.53 9.55
N THR A 86 -4.81 2.61 9.10
CA THR A 86 -4.30 3.41 7.98
C THR A 86 -3.98 4.83 8.42
N LEU A 87 -2.81 5.32 8.00
CA LEU A 87 -2.31 6.64 8.37
C LEU A 87 -2.52 7.61 7.22
N GLU A 88 -3.10 8.79 7.50
CA GLU A 88 -3.33 9.82 6.48
C GLU A 88 -3.05 11.21 7.06
N ARG A 89 -2.18 11.98 6.39
CA ARG A 89 -1.81 13.32 6.87
C ARG A 89 -2.82 14.41 6.56
N SER A 90 -3.62 14.23 5.50
CA SER A 90 -4.62 15.20 5.04
C SER A 90 -5.95 14.95 5.71
N GLY A 91 -6.45 15.89 6.51
CA GLY A 91 -7.78 15.80 7.11
C GLY A 91 -8.90 15.64 6.07
N LYS A 92 -8.78 16.27 4.89
CA LYS A 92 -9.71 16.09 3.77
C LYS A 92 -9.75 14.63 3.29
N HIS A 93 -8.57 14.04 3.08
CA HIS A 93 -8.46 12.66 2.62
C HIS A 93 -8.90 11.67 3.70
N ALA A 94 -8.51 11.89 4.95
CA ALA A 94 -8.91 11.06 6.07
C ALA A 94 -10.43 11.05 6.28
N ALA A 95 -11.09 12.20 6.15
CA ALA A 95 -12.55 12.29 6.24
C ALA A 95 -13.23 11.53 5.09
N PHE A 96 -12.71 11.68 3.86
CA PHE A 96 -13.19 10.95 2.68
C PHE A 96 -13.00 9.43 2.85
N ALA A 97 -11.82 9.00 3.28
CA ALA A 97 -11.55 7.58 3.52
C ALA A 97 -12.50 6.98 4.57
N ARG A 98 -12.73 7.66 5.70
CA ARG A 98 -13.68 7.21 6.73
C ARG A 98 -15.11 7.06 6.19
N GLU A 99 -15.55 7.96 5.32
CA GLU A 99 -16.86 7.88 4.68
C GLU A 99 -17.00 6.63 3.82
N TRP A 100 -15.98 6.36 2.96
CA TRP A 100 -16.02 5.23 2.03
C TRP A 100 -15.78 3.89 2.73
N ILE A 101 -14.96 3.85 3.76
CA ILE A 101 -14.78 2.68 4.63
C ILE A 101 -16.11 2.28 5.27
N ARG A 102 -16.90 3.27 5.75
CA ARG A 102 -18.23 3.01 6.30
C ARG A 102 -19.20 2.51 5.22
N LYS A 103 -19.18 3.10 4.02
CA LYS A 103 -20.00 2.63 2.87
C LYS A 103 -19.62 1.19 2.47
N ALA A 104 -18.38 0.80 2.65
CA ALA A 104 -17.90 -0.56 2.44
C ALA A 104 -18.27 -1.53 3.59
N GLY A 105 -18.83 -1.03 4.70
CA GLY A 105 -19.15 -1.83 5.88
C GLY A 105 -17.92 -2.34 6.65
N LEU A 106 -16.79 -1.63 6.56
CA LEU A 106 -15.50 -2.04 7.12
C LEU A 106 -15.01 -1.13 8.26
N ASP A 107 -15.85 -0.25 8.76
CA ASP A 107 -15.53 0.71 9.84
C ASP A 107 -15.24 0.05 11.20
N GLN A 108 -15.59 -1.22 11.37
CA GLN A 108 -15.22 -2.01 12.56
C GLN A 108 -13.83 -2.68 12.42
N ILE A 109 -13.30 -2.76 11.19
CA ILE A 109 -12.00 -3.40 10.90
C ILE A 109 -10.94 -2.34 10.62
N ILE A 110 -11.29 -1.24 9.94
CA ILE A 110 -10.37 -0.19 9.50
C ILE A 110 -10.46 1.02 10.41
N GLU A 111 -9.32 1.39 11.00
CA GLU A 111 -9.15 2.62 11.77
C GLU A 111 -8.29 3.62 10.97
N VAL A 112 -8.85 4.80 10.64
CA VAL A 112 -8.11 5.88 9.99
C VAL A 112 -7.54 6.82 11.05
N ARG A 113 -6.22 6.90 11.14
CA ARG A 113 -5.49 7.84 12.00
C ARG A 113 -4.94 9.00 11.20
N GLU A 114 -5.43 10.18 11.52
CA GLU A 114 -5.02 11.42 10.89
C GLU A 114 -3.74 11.97 11.54
N GLY A 115 -2.76 12.31 10.70
CA GLY A 115 -1.52 12.93 11.11
C GLY A 115 -0.32 12.53 10.25
N VAL A 116 0.83 13.13 10.54
CA VAL A 116 2.10 12.81 9.88
C VAL A 116 2.56 11.42 10.31
N ALA A 117 2.81 10.54 9.34
CA ALA A 117 3.13 9.14 9.62
C ALA A 117 4.32 8.98 10.57
N LEU A 118 5.41 9.73 10.39
CA LEU A 118 6.59 9.68 11.27
C LEU A 118 6.31 10.09 12.72
N GLU A 119 5.24 10.86 12.98
CA GLU A 119 4.80 11.24 14.33
C GLU A 119 3.85 10.21 14.94
N LEU A 120 3.13 9.47 14.09
CA LEU A 120 2.17 8.46 14.52
C LEU A 120 2.84 7.10 14.74
N LEU A 121 3.79 6.71 13.90
CA LEU A 121 4.47 5.41 13.97
C LEU A 121 5.05 5.09 15.36
N PRO A 122 5.74 6.00 16.06
CA PRO A 122 6.24 5.71 17.42
C PRO A 122 5.12 5.35 18.40
N LYS A 123 3.92 5.92 18.23
CA LYS A 123 2.76 5.68 19.10
C LYS A 123 2.11 4.31 18.82
N LEU A 124 2.38 3.73 17.64
CA LEU A 124 1.88 2.41 17.22
C LEU A 124 2.75 1.25 17.69
N ALA A 125 3.91 1.51 18.27
CA ALA A 125 4.82 0.48 18.74
C ALA A 125 4.15 -0.50 19.72
N GLY A 126 3.19 -0.04 20.54
CA GLY A 126 2.45 -0.87 21.47
C GLY A 126 1.36 -1.75 20.82
N GLU A 127 1.06 -1.55 19.55
CA GLU A 127 0.09 -2.35 18.78
C GLU A 127 0.76 -3.45 17.93
N ALA A 128 2.10 -3.48 17.92
CA ALA A 128 2.88 -4.53 17.29
C ALA A 128 2.78 -5.86 18.06
N PRO A 129 3.08 -7.01 17.42
CA PRO A 129 3.57 -7.10 16.04
C PRO A 129 2.46 -6.98 14.99
N PHE A 130 2.83 -6.43 13.84
CA PHE A 130 1.98 -6.43 12.65
C PHE A 130 2.22 -7.67 11.80
N ASP A 131 1.16 -8.18 11.17
CA ASP A 131 1.25 -9.26 10.19
C ASP A 131 1.71 -8.73 8.84
N ALA A 132 1.31 -7.51 8.49
CA ALA A 132 1.78 -6.83 7.31
C ALA A 132 1.86 -5.32 7.52
N VAL A 133 2.81 -4.69 6.83
CA VAL A 133 2.92 -3.23 6.70
C VAL A 133 2.94 -2.87 5.21
N PHE A 134 1.99 -2.03 4.78
CA PHE A 134 1.93 -1.48 3.44
C PHE A 134 2.39 -0.02 3.44
N ILE A 135 3.33 0.31 2.54
CA ILE A 135 3.96 1.63 2.43
C ILE A 135 3.58 2.25 1.09
N ASP A 136 2.76 3.29 1.11
CA ASP A 136 2.42 4.10 -0.07
C ASP A 136 2.18 5.55 0.30
N ALA A 137 3.24 6.24 0.71
CA ALA A 137 3.20 7.62 1.15
C ALA A 137 4.29 8.46 0.43
N ASP A 138 4.76 9.51 1.09
CA ASP A 138 5.80 10.39 0.58
C ASP A 138 7.14 9.64 0.41
N LYS A 139 7.68 9.72 -0.80
CA LYS A 139 8.83 8.90 -1.21
C LYS A 139 10.12 9.24 -0.45
N GLU A 140 10.26 10.47 0.00
CA GLU A 140 11.39 10.95 0.79
C GLU A 140 11.57 10.18 2.11
N ASN A 141 10.49 9.60 2.65
CA ASN A 141 10.48 8.90 3.94
C ASN A 141 10.43 7.37 3.84
N TYR A 142 10.50 6.79 2.64
CA TYR A 142 10.41 5.34 2.44
C TYR A 142 11.45 4.53 3.23
N LEU A 143 12.66 5.05 3.38
CA LEU A 143 13.69 4.40 4.20
C LEU A 143 13.31 4.38 5.69
N ASN A 144 12.74 5.47 6.20
CA ASN A 144 12.27 5.55 7.58
C ASN A 144 11.10 4.59 7.82
N TYR A 145 10.18 4.48 6.85
CA TYR A 145 9.06 3.55 6.92
C TYR A 145 9.53 2.11 6.88
N LEU A 146 10.53 1.78 6.05
CA LEU A 146 11.15 0.46 6.00
C LEU A 146 11.79 0.09 7.35
N ASP A 147 12.56 1.01 7.95
CA ASP A 147 13.19 0.79 9.25
C ASP A 147 12.17 0.47 10.33
N TRP A 148 11.07 1.21 10.35
CA TRP A 148 9.99 0.97 11.28
C TRP A 148 9.29 -0.38 11.00
N ALA A 149 8.95 -0.66 9.75
CA ALA A 149 8.30 -1.90 9.34
C ALA A 149 9.14 -3.13 9.70
N LEU A 150 10.44 -3.10 9.44
CA LEU A 150 11.38 -4.18 9.80
C LEU A 150 11.44 -4.46 11.31
N ARG A 151 11.17 -3.47 12.13
CA ARG A 151 11.19 -3.60 13.59
C ARG A 151 9.90 -4.18 14.15
N TYR A 152 8.78 -3.88 13.51
CA TYR A 152 7.46 -4.13 14.08
C TYR A 152 6.60 -5.13 13.29
N THR A 153 7.10 -5.66 12.17
CA THR A 153 6.48 -6.79 11.47
C THR A 153 7.02 -8.10 12.01
N ARG A 154 6.13 -9.06 12.28
CA ARG A 154 6.54 -10.39 12.78
C ARG A 154 7.30 -11.21 11.75
N THR A 155 8.05 -12.21 12.20
CA THR A 155 8.55 -13.28 11.32
C THR A 155 7.38 -13.99 10.63
N GLY A 156 7.51 -14.26 9.33
CA GLY A 156 6.44 -14.77 8.47
C GLY A 156 5.41 -13.69 8.07
N GLY A 157 5.61 -12.44 8.46
CA GLY A 157 4.81 -11.30 8.02
C GLY A 157 5.34 -10.67 6.74
N LEU A 158 4.62 -9.71 6.19
CA LEU A 158 4.95 -9.05 4.94
C LEU A 158 5.23 -7.57 5.11
N ILE A 159 6.25 -7.08 4.39
CA ILE A 159 6.44 -5.67 4.12
C ILE A 159 6.18 -5.46 2.64
N ILE A 160 5.24 -4.58 2.30
CA ILE A 160 4.80 -4.32 0.93
C ILE A 160 4.98 -2.83 0.68
N ALA A 161 5.57 -2.45 -0.46
CA ALA A 161 5.72 -1.05 -0.83
C ALA A 161 5.30 -0.81 -2.28
N HIS A 162 4.49 0.22 -2.49
CA HIS A 162 4.00 0.62 -3.81
C HIS A 162 4.98 1.55 -4.52
N ASN A 163 4.80 1.72 -5.84
CA ASN A 163 5.63 2.55 -6.71
C ASN A 163 7.12 2.17 -6.72
N ALA A 164 7.44 0.88 -6.68
CA ALA A 164 8.81 0.42 -6.70
C ALA A 164 9.57 0.86 -7.96
N PHE A 165 8.87 1.06 -9.09
CA PHE A 165 9.45 1.59 -10.32
C PHE A 165 9.31 3.12 -10.44
N TRP A 166 8.38 3.73 -9.71
CA TRP A 166 8.07 5.15 -9.74
C TRP A 166 8.01 5.73 -11.17
N GLY A 167 7.10 5.17 -11.98
CA GLY A 167 6.94 5.53 -13.40
C GLY A 167 8.18 5.26 -14.23
N GLY A 168 9.00 4.27 -13.86
CA GLY A 168 10.28 3.95 -14.52
C GLY A 168 11.43 4.89 -14.16
N ARG A 169 11.20 5.91 -13.33
CA ARG A 169 12.23 6.91 -12.94
C ARG A 169 13.40 6.29 -12.19
N VAL A 170 13.18 5.20 -11.44
CA VAL A 170 14.25 4.49 -10.73
C VAL A 170 15.27 3.84 -11.65
N LEU A 171 14.94 3.63 -12.93
CA LEU A 171 15.82 3.05 -13.95
C LEU A 171 16.72 4.10 -14.63
N GLN A 172 16.46 5.38 -14.37
CA GLN A 172 17.21 6.48 -14.96
C GLN A 172 18.37 6.87 -14.05
N GLU A 173 19.43 7.44 -14.63
CA GLU A 173 20.43 8.14 -13.83
C GLU A 173 19.75 9.32 -13.13
N SER A 174 19.80 9.33 -11.80
CA SER A 174 19.17 10.40 -11.04
C SER A 174 19.92 11.71 -11.24
N ALA A 175 19.19 12.76 -11.66
CA ALA A 175 19.74 14.11 -11.62
C ALA A 175 20.14 14.47 -10.16
N PRO A 176 21.19 15.27 -9.99
CA PRO A 176 21.69 15.64 -8.66
C PRO A 176 20.61 16.19 -7.71
N ASP A 177 19.58 16.83 -8.26
CA ASP A 177 18.54 17.53 -7.50
C ASP A 177 17.27 16.68 -7.25
N ASP A 178 17.18 15.45 -7.77
CA ASP A 178 16.01 14.59 -7.55
C ASP A 178 16.18 13.68 -6.33
N ALA A 179 15.91 14.22 -5.15
CA ALA A 179 16.00 13.51 -3.89
C ALA A 179 15.07 12.29 -3.83
N GLY A 180 13.86 12.40 -4.41
CA GLY A 180 12.88 11.32 -4.40
C GLY A 180 13.34 10.11 -5.21
N ILE A 181 13.92 10.32 -6.41
CA ILE A 181 14.46 9.21 -7.22
C ILE A 181 15.58 8.50 -6.45
N ARG A 182 16.51 9.27 -5.89
CA ARG A 182 17.61 8.68 -5.10
C ARG A 182 17.12 7.87 -3.92
N THR A 183 16.11 8.39 -3.20
CA THR A 183 15.52 7.66 -2.07
C THR A 183 14.87 6.36 -2.52
N MET A 184 14.11 6.36 -3.61
CA MET A 184 13.47 5.13 -4.12
C MET A 184 14.48 4.13 -4.67
N GLN A 185 15.55 4.58 -5.34
CA GLN A 185 16.65 3.71 -5.76
C GLN A 185 17.36 3.07 -4.55
N GLU A 186 17.61 3.85 -3.51
CA GLU A 186 18.23 3.35 -2.28
C GLU A 186 17.29 2.43 -1.51
N PHE A 187 16.00 2.78 -1.42
CA PHE A 187 14.97 1.90 -0.86
C PHE A 187 14.96 0.53 -1.55
N ASN A 188 14.93 0.49 -2.88
CA ASN A 188 14.92 -0.75 -3.64
C ASN A 188 16.19 -1.59 -3.39
N ARG A 189 17.38 -0.95 -3.38
CA ARG A 189 18.64 -1.66 -3.08
C ARG A 189 18.62 -2.24 -1.67
N ARG A 190 18.22 -1.44 -0.70
CA ARG A 190 18.16 -1.86 0.70
C ARG A 190 17.12 -2.94 0.93
N PHE A 191 15.93 -2.80 0.33
CA PHE A 191 14.87 -3.80 0.42
C PHE A 191 15.31 -5.15 -0.17
N ALA A 192 16.03 -5.13 -1.29
CA ALA A 192 16.56 -6.33 -1.93
C ALA A 192 17.70 -6.99 -1.16
N SER A 193 18.52 -6.20 -0.44
CA SER A 193 19.69 -6.68 0.30
C SER A 193 19.47 -6.89 1.79
N GLU A 194 18.29 -6.56 2.32
CA GLU A 194 17.98 -6.71 3.74
C GLU A 194 17.98 -8.20 4.14
N PRO A 195 18.89 -8.64 5.03
CA PRO A 195 19.04 -10.06 5.35
C PRO A 195 17.82 -10.67 6.05
N ARG A 196 16.97 -9.85 6.64
CA ARG A 196 15.73 -10.29 7.30
C ARG A 196 14.56 -10.43 6.32
N LEU A 197 14.75 -10.13 5.03
CA LEU A 197 13.72 -10.23 4.01
C LEU A 197 14.05 -11.26 2.94
N ARG A 198 13.04 -11.99 2.51
CA ARG A 198 12.99 -12.61 1.17
C ARG A 198 12.09 -11.74 0.31
N SER A 199 12.68 -11.04 -0.63
CA SER A 199 11.99 -9.94 -1.33
C SER A 199 12.11 -10.02 -2.84
N THR A 200 11.14 -9.41 -3.51
CA THR A 200 11.13 -9.17 -4.96
C THR A 200 10.23 -7.97 -5.28
N ILE A 201 10.26 -7.54 -6.54
CA ILE A 201 9.27 -6.60 -7.08
C ILE A 201 8.36 -7.38 -8.02
N LEU A 202 7.05 -7.34 -7.78
CA LEU A 202 6.04 -7.87 -8.68
C LEU A 202 5.84 -6.88 -9.83
N PHE A 203 5.90 -7.41 -11.05
CA PHE A 203 5.67 -6.61 -12.25
C PHE A 203 4.17 -6.44 -12.46
N GLY A 204 3.73 -5.22 -12.54
CA GLY A 204 2.35 -4.79 -12.73
C GLY A 204 2.23 -3.36 -12.23
N GLY A 205 1.45 -2.53 -12.93
CA GLY A 205 1.34 -1.13 -12.57
C GLY A 205 2.70 -0.44 -12.42
N ASP A 206 2.88 0.26 -11.31
CA ASP A 206 4.14 0.94 -10.97
C ASP A 206 5.08 0.10 -10.07
N GLY A 207 4.83 -1.21 -10.03
CA GLY A 207 5.62 -2.19 -9.27
C GLY A 207 5.29 -2.21 -7.77
N ILE A 208 5.08 -3.42 -7.27
CA ILE A 208 4.88 -3.69 -5.84
C ILE A 208 6.10 -4.43 -5.31
N ALA A 209 6.89 -3.81 -4.45
CA ALA A 209 7.92 -4.50 -3.71
C ALA A 209 7.26 -5.32 -2.58
N VAL A 210 7.58 -6.61 -2.53
CA VAL A 210 7.07 -7.54 -1.50
C VAL A 210 8.24 -8.21 -0.81
N GLY A 211 8.27 -8.15 0.51
CA GLY A 211 9.28 -8.79 1.36
C GLY A 211 8.61 -9.62 2.45
N LEU A 212 8.95 -10.91 2.49
CA LEU A 212 8.62 -11.80 3.59
C LEU A 212 9.69 -11.66 4.69
N VAL A 213 9.29 -11.33 5.90
CA VAL A 213 10.17 -11.27 7.08
C VAL A 213 10.53 -12.69 7.52
N ILE A 214 11.84 -12.99 7.60
CA ILE A 214 12.39 -14.32 7.95
C ILE A 214 13.03 -14.34 9.32
#